data_25b2d152d36d6a1861fb89f26d35cd7d
#
_entry.id   25b2d152d36d6a1861fb89f26d35cd7d
#
_cell.length_a   1.000
_cell.length_b   1.000
_cell.length_c   1.000
_cell.angle_alpha   90.00
_cell.angle_beta   90.00
_cell.angle_gamma   90.00
#
_symmetry.space_group_name_H-M   'P 1'
#
loop_
_entity.id
_entity.type
_entity.pdbx_description
1 polymer ?
#
loop_
_entity_poly.entity_id
_entity_poly.type
_entity_poly.pdbx_seq_one_letter_code
_entity_poly.pdbx_strand_id
1 'polypeptide(L)'
;MIEKKILEEYGSEILQFKRNEFLFKKGDTAKYYFQVIKGGVKMNNYNDRGNEFIQGIFGKNKSFGEPPLLINYKYPANAIAINDLSIYRLPKNKFKELLLSHNKIHYDFTKLISHRIYYKATMANGISSNSAEEAILTLFKYLKNDVHENKVPFGLKVEFTRKNIAGLLGLSIEATIRTIKKLELEKKVKIIDKKIYY
;
A
#
# COMPACT_ATOMS: atom_id res chain seq x y z
N MET A 1 11.41 -7.65 -5.23
CA MET A 1 11.44 -6.39 -6.02
C MET A 1 12.53 -6.51 -7.07
N ILE A 2 12.38 -5.82 -8.20
CA ILE A 2 13.36 -5.88 -9.29
C ILE A 2 14.60 -5.07 -8.90
N GLU A 3 15.77 -5.64 -9.11
CA GLU A 3 17.03 -4.98 -8.80
C GLU A 3 17.28 -3.77 -9.73
N LYS A 4 17.95 -2.74 -9.18
CA LYS A 4 18.28 -1.52 -9.90
C LYS A 4 18.95 -1.81 -11.25
N LYS A 5 20.00 -2.66 -11.25
CA LYS A 5 20.78 -3.00 -12.45
C LYS A 5 19.88 -3.53 -13.57
N ILE A 6 18.96 -4.44 -13.26
CA ILE A 6 18.03 -5.03 -14.23
C ILE A 6 17.06 -3.97 -14.76
N LEU A 7 16.51 -3.11 -13.90
CA LEU A 7 15.63 -2.02 -14.34
C LEU A 7 16.35 -1.08 -15.32
N GLU A 8 17.61 -0.74 -15.04
CA GLU A 8 18.44 0.11 -15.90
C GLU A 8 18.78 -0.57 -17.24
N GLU A 9 19.09 -1.86 -17.26
CA GLU A 9 19.31 -2.65 -18.47
C GLU A 9 18.08 -2.66 -19.41
N TYR A 10 16.87 -2.62 -18.86
CA TYR A 10 15.62 -2.53 -19.62
C TYR A 10 15.20 -1.10 -19.94
N GLY A 11 16.02 -0.10 -19.61
CA GLY A 11 15.78 1.31 -19.96
C GLY A 11 14.80 2.01 -19.04
N SER A 12 14.82 1.71 -17.74
CA SER A 12 14.03 2.46 -16.77
C SER A 12 14.56 3.88 -16.59
N GLU A 13 13.65 4.82 -16.39
CA GLU A 13 13.94 6.21 -16.08
C GLU A 13 13.71 6.49 -14.59
N ILE A 14 14.45 7.42 -14.02
CA ILE A 14 14.21 7.92 -12.67
C ILE A 14 13.41 9.21 -12.75
N LEU A 15 12.25 9.23 -12.06
CA LEU A 15 11.43 10.41 -11.91
C LEU A 15 11.38 10.87 -10.46
N GLN A 16 11.25 12.18 -10.28
CA GLN A 16 11.12 12.82 -8.98
C GLN A 16 9.78 13.55 -8.88
N PHE A 17 9.16 13.50 -7.72
CA PHE A 17 7.91 14.15 -7.41
C PHE A 17 7.99 14.84 -6.05
N LYS A 18 7.34 15.98 -5.94
CA LYS A 18 7.14 16.66 -4.66
C LYS A 18 5.92 16.11 -3.94
N ARG A 19 5.86 16.34 -2.64
CA ARG A 19 4.70 15.98 -1.84
C ARG A 19 3.41 16.50 -2.48
N ASN A 20 2.36 15.65 -2.50
CA ASN A 20 1.04 15.87 -3.08
C ASN A 20 0.98 15.91 -4.62
N GLU A 21 2.07 15.71 -5.33
CA GLU A 21 2.02 15.55 -6.79
C GLU A 21 1.44 14.19 -7.17
N PHE A 22 0.66 14.21 -8.26
CA PHE A 22 0.07 12.99 -8.84
C PHE A 22 1.07 12.33 -9.79
N LEU A 23 1.24 11.03 -9.64
CA LEU A 23 1.97 10.19 -10.60
C LEU A 23 1.05 9.74 -11.73
N PHE A 24 -0.19 9.42 -11.38
CA PHE A 24 -1.31 9.17 -12.29
C PHE A 24 -2.64 9.38 -11.57
N LYS A 25 -3.71 9.58 -12.34
CA LYS A 25 -5.07 9.75 -11.83
C LYS A 25 -5.92 8.53 -12.14
N LYS A 26 -6.98 8.35 -11.36
CA LYS A 26 -8.05 7.40 -11.67
C LYS A 26 -8.57 7.65 -13.09
N GLY A 27 -8.67 6.59 -13.89
CA GLY A 27 -9.12 6.68 -15.28
C GLY A 27 -8.00 6.83 -16.32
N ASP A 28 -6.78 7.17 -15.91
CA ASP A 28 -5.64 7.20 -16.82
C ASP A 28 -5.29 5.79 -17.33
N THR A 29 -4.74 5.72 -18.55
CA THR A 29 -4.27 4.45 -19.13
C THR A 29 -2.96 4.03 -18.48
N ALA A 30 -2.88 2.78 -18.02
CA ALA A 30 -1.66 2.21 -17.46
C ALA A 30 -0.63 1.95 -18.57
N LYS A 31 0.49 2.68 -18.54
CA LYS A 31 1.56 2.62 -19.55
C LYS A 31 2.92 2.20 -18.98
N TYR A 32 3.08 2.25 -17.67
CA TYR A 32 4.39 2.07 -17.02
C TYR A 32 4.30 1.21 -15.77
N TYR A 33 5.34 0.43 -15.55
CA TYR A 33 5.67 -0.14 -14.24
C TYR A 33 6.37 0.91 -13.40
N PHE A 34 6.07 0.95 -12.09
CA PHE A 34 6.65 1.88 -11.13
C PHE A 34 7.22 1.15 -9.90
N GLN A 35 8.39 1.59 -9.44
CA GLN A 35 9.02 1.10 -8.22
C GLN A 35 9.63 2.25 -7.43
N VAL A 36 9.34 2.33 -6.13
CA VAL A 36 9.82 3.41 -5.25
C VAL A 36 11.29 3.23 -4.91
N ILE A 37 12.09 4.28 -5.16
CA ILE A 37 13.51 4.37 -4.75
C ILE A 37 13.61 5.00 -3.36
N LYS A 38 12.93 6.15 -3.17
CA LYS A 38 12.92 6.94 -1.94
C LYS A 38 11.56 7.61 -1.78
N GLY A 39 11.13 7.79 -0.54
CA GLY A 39 9.84 8.39 -0.25
C GLY A 39 8.71 7.37 -0.21
N GLY A 40 7.49 7.82 -0.48
CA GLY A 40 6.31 6.98 -0.44
C GLY A 40 5.20 7.45 -1.36
N VAL A 41 4.40 6.50 -1.81
CA VAL A 41 3.23 6.70 -2.68
C VAL A 41 1.99 6.19 -1.96
N LYS A 42 0.91 6.94 -2.03
CA LYS A 42 -0.42 6.54 -1.60
C LYS A 42 -1.32 6.37 -2.82
N MET A 43 -1.95 5.20 -2.95
CA MET A 43 -3.02 4.98 -3.92
C MET A 43 -4.37 5.16 -3.22
N ASN A 44 -5.21 6.07 -3.75
CA ASN A 44 -6.47 6.42 -3.11
C ASN A 44 -7.59 6.76 -4.10
N ASN A 45 -8.80 6.73 -3.56
CA ASN A 45 -10.00 7.28 -4.17
C ASN A 45 -10.70 8.16 -3.14
N TYR A 46 -11.59 9.02 -3.61
CA TYR A 46 -12.53 9.77 -2.79
C TYR A 46 -13.94 9.32 -3.15
N ASN A 47 -14.79 9.15 -2.13
CA ASN A 47 -16.22 8.94 -2.35
C ASN A 47 -16.93 10.29 -2.56
N ASP A 48 -18.24 10.24 -2.88
CA ASP A 48 -19.05 11.44 -3.16
C ASP A 48 -19.15 12.40 -1.96
N ARG A 49 -18.89 11.92 -0.76
CA ARG A 49 -18.82 12.72 0.48
C ARG A 49 -17.43 13.29 0.76
N GLY A 50 -16.47 13.12 -0.17
CA GLY A 50 -15.10 13.57 0.00
C GLY A 50 -14.24 12.73 0.96
N ASN A 51 -14.73 11.61 1.47
CA ASN A 51 -13.95 10.73 2.33
C ASN A 51 -12.92 9.96 1.49
N GLU A 52 -11.69 9.95 1.97
CA GLU A 52 -10.59 9.23 1.33
C GLU A 52 -10.67 7.73 1.65
N PHE A 53 -10.60 6.90 0.60
CA PHE A 53 -10.36 5.47 0.70
C PHE A 53 -8.96 5.16 0.15
N ILE A 54 -8.08 4.61 0.99
CA ILE A 54 -6.70 4.27 0.64
C ILE A 54 -6.64 2.81 0.21
N GLN A 55 -6.23 2.57 -1.03
CA GLN A 55 -6.05 1.22 -1.55
C GLN A 55 -4.70 0.60 -1.16
N GLY A 56 -3.71 1.43 -0.85
CA GLY A 56 -2.40 1.00 -0.39
C GLY A 56 -1.43 2.17 -0.23
N ILE A 57 -0.41 1.96 0.61
CA ILE A 57 0.72 2.86 0.83
C ILE A 57 1.99 2.09 0.52
N PHE A 58 2.82 2.64 -0.37
CA PHE A 58 3.99 1.98 -0.94
C PHE A 58 5.23 2.80 -0.63
N GLY A 59 6.12 2.25 0.17
CA GLY A 59 7.40 2.84 0.54
C GLY A 59 8.56 2.32 -0.32
N LYS A 60 9.78 2.61 0.13
CA LYS A 60 11.02 2.20 -0.53
C LYS A 60 11.00 0.72 -0.95
N ASN A 61 11.50 0.44 -2.15
CA ASN A 61 11.55 -0.88 -2.78
C ASN A 61 10.19 -1.55 -3.04
N LYS A 62 9.06 -0.85 -2.92
CA LYS A 62 7.74 -1.39 -3.31
C LYS A 62 7.35 -0.89 -4.69
N SER A 63 6.72 -1.74 -5.48
CA SER A 63 6.09 -1.38 -6.75
C SER A 63 4.60 -1.08 -6.53
N PHE A 64 3.95 -0.43 -7.48
CA PHE A 64 2.52 -0.08 -7.41
C PHE A 64 1.93 0.13 -8.81
N GLY A 65 0.61 -0.01 -8.94
CA GLY A 65 -0.11 0.26 -10.19
C GLY A 65 0.00 -0.86 -11.24
N GLU A 66 0.52 -2.03 -10.93
CA GLU A 66 0.81 -3.10 -11.88
C GLU A 66 -0.43 -3.85 -12.40
N PRO A 67 -1.49 -4.12 -11.60
CA PRO A 67 -2.62 -4.89 -12.08
C PRO A 67 -3.24 -4.33 -13.36
N PRO A 68 -3.64 -3.05 -13.46
CA PRO A 68 -4.18 -2.50 -14.71
C PRO A 68 -3.16 -2.48 -15.86
N LEU A 69 -1.85 -2.38 -15.57
CA LEU A 69 -0.80 -2.46 -16.58
C LEU A 69 -0.79 -3.82 -17.28
N LEU A 70 -0.94 -4.92 -16.52
CA LEU A 70 -0.90 -6.28 -17.04
C LEU A 70 -2.14 -6.65 -17.85
N ILE A 71 -3.31 -6.18 -17.44
CA ILE A 71 -4.61 -6.54 -18.04
C ILE A 71 -5.16 -5.48 -19.01
N ASN A 72 -4.38 -4.45 -19.36
CA ASN A 72 -4.76 -3.36 -20.27
C ASN A 72 -5.97 -2.54 -19.81
N TYR A 73 -6.10 -2.31 -18.51
CA TYR A 73 -7.16 -1.50 -17.93
C TYR A 73 -6.67 -0.10 -17.54
N LYS A 74 -7.61 0.79 -17.28
CA LYS A 74 -7.37 2.11 -16.70
C LYS A 74 -7.08 1.99 -15.19
N TYR A 75 -6.34 2.95 -14.63
CA TYR A 75 -6.09 2.98 -13.19
C TYR A 75 -7.40 3.14 -12.40
N PRO A 76 -7.70 2.26 -11.43
CA PRO A 76 -8.90 2.34 -10.61
C PRO A 76 -8.78 3.36 -9.47
N ALA A 77 -7.61 3.95 -9.28
CA ALA A 77 -7.29 4.88 -8.20
C ALA A 77 -6.23 5.89 -8.64
N ASN A 78 -6.11 6.99 -7.90
CA ASN A 78 -5.01 7.93 -8.03
C ASN A 78 -3.75 7.35 -7.37
N ALA A 79 -2.56 7.79 -7.80
CA ALA A 79 -1.29 7.63 -7.08
C ALA A 79 -0.71 9.01 -6.78
N ILE A 80 -0.44 9.27 -5.49
CA ILE A 80 -0.01 10.58 -4.99
C ILE A 80 1.23 10.40 -4.13
N ALA A 81 2.24 11.26 -4.33
CA ALA A 81 3.43 11.33 -3.49
C ALA A 81 3.07 11.85 -2.08
N ILE A 82 3.42 11.11 -1.03
CA ILE A 82 3.15 11.51 0.37
C ILE A 82 4.27 12.37 0.98
N ASN A 83 5.43 12.38 0.34
CA ASN A 83 6.61 13.20 0.65
C ASN A 83 7.45 13.33 -0.62
N ASP A 84 8.62 13.96 -0.55
CA ASP A 84 9.56 13.97 -1.67
C ASP A 84 9.88 12.54 -2.09
N LEU A 85 9.63 12.23 -3.36
CA LEU A 85 9.57 10.89 -3.91
C LEU A 85 10.52 10.75 -5.10
N SER A 86 11.22 9.63 -5.17
CA SER A 86 11.96 9.19 -6.34
C SER A 86 11.53 7.77 -6.70
N ILE A 87 11.29 7.52 -7.99
CA ILE A 87 10.80 6.23 -8.51
C ILE A 87 11.56 5.80 -9.77
N TYR A 88 11.63 4.50 -10.00
CA TYR A 88 11.85 3.96 -11.34
C TYR A 88 10.53 3.92 -12.10
N ARG A 89 10.59 4.30 -13.39
CA ARG A 89 9.51 4.15 -14.36
C ARG A 89 10.01 3.31 -15.53
N LEU A 90 9.35 2.18 -15.83
CA LEU A 90 9.69 1.30 -16.94
C LEU A 90 8.50 1.16 -17.90
N PRO A 91 8.66 1.37 -19.22
CA PRO A 91 7.60 1.17 -20.19
C PRO A 91 7.00 -0.24 -20.13
N LYS A 92 5.69 -0.35 -20.35
CA LYS A 92 4.92 -1.60 -20.27
C LYS A 92 5.51 -2.74 -21.11
N ASN A 93 5.88 -2.44 -22.37
CA ASN A 93 6.48 -3.43 -23.27
C ASN A 93 7.82 -3.95 -22.72
N LYS A 94 8.66 -3.08 -22.16
CA LYS A 94 9.93 -3.43 -21.53
C LYS A 94 9.73 -4.21 -20.23
N PHE A 95 8.72 -3.84 -19.43
CA PHE A 95 8.35 -4.63 -18.25
C PHE A 95 7.87 -6.04 -18.63
N LYS A 96 7.06 -6.17 -19.69
CA LYS A 96 6.65 -7.48 -20.20
C LYS A 96 7.85 -8.32 -20.67
N GLU A 97 8.75 -7.73 -21.46
CA GLU A 97 9.99 -8.35 -21.94
C GLU A 97 10.83 -8.86 -20.76
N LEU A 98 11.03 -8.01 -19.74
CA LEU A 98 11.75 -8.35 -18.52
C LEU A 98 11.16 -9.57 -17.81
N LEU A 99 9.82 -9.59 -17.60
CA LEU A 99 9.17 -10.72 -16.96
C LEU A 99 9.27 -12.02 -17.75
N LEU A 100 9.25 -11.95 -19.08
CA LEU A 100 9.40 -13.12 -19.96
C LEU A 100 10.84 -13.65 -20.01
N SER A 101 11.82 -12.77 -19.83
CA SER A 101 13.24 -13.13 -19.90
C SER A 101 13.82 -13.59 -18.55
N HIS A 102 13.14 -13.30 -17.43
CA HIS A 102 13.62 -13.57 -16.08
C HIS A 102 12.63 -14.37 -15.24
N ASN A 103 12.61 -15.69 -15.37
CA ASN A 103 11.65 -16.58 -14.69
C ASN A 103 11.60 -16.37 -13.18
N LYS A 104 12.75 -16.13 -12.52
CA LYS A 104 12.80 -15.87 -11.08
C LYS A 104 12.08 -14.57 -10.72
N ILE A 105 12.31 -13.50 -11.47
CA ILE A 105 11.66 -12.19 -11.25
C ILE A 105 10.15 -12.33 -11.50
N HIS A 106 9.75 -13.04 -12.55
CA HIS A 106 8.34 -13.32 -12.83
C HIS A 106 7.67 -14.07 -11.67
N TYR A 107 8.31 -15.12 -11.15
CA TYR A 107 7.79 -15.86 -10.01
C TYR A 107 7.70 -14.99 -8.74
N ASP A 108 8.75 -14.23 -8.43
CA ASP A 108 8.75 -13.29 -7.28
C ASP A 108 7.68 -12.20 -7.42
N PHE A 109 7.43 -11.73 -8.63
CA PHE A 109 6.36 -10.79 -8.95
C PHE A 109 4.98 -11.43 -8.77
N THR A 110 4.79 -12.67 -9.22
CA THR A 110 3.55 -13.44 -9.03
C THR A 110 3.25 -13.61 -7.53
N LYS A 111 4.26 -13.96 -6.73
CA LYS A 111 4.15 -14.02 -5.27
C LYS A 111 3.72 -12.69 -4.67
N LEU A 112 4.31 -11.57 -5.13
CA LEU A 112 3.94 -10.24 -4.68
C LEU A 112 2.45 -9.94 -4.92
N ILE A 113 1.95 -10.22 -6.12
CA ILE A 113 0.53 -10.01 -6.46
C ILE A 113 -0.36 -10.93 -5.63
N SER A 114 0.02 -12.19 -5.44
CA SER A 114 -0.71 -13.16 -4.59
C SER A 114 -0.82 -12.66 -3.14
N HIS A 115 0.26 -12.15 -2.54
CA HIS A 115 0.22 -11.54 -1.21
C HIS A 115 -0.74 -10.34 -1.14
N ARG A 116 -0.80 -9.52 -2.20
CA ARG A 116 -1.73 -8.39 -2.25
C ARG A 116 -3.19 -8.83 -2.36
N ILE A 117 -3.46 -9.89 -3.11
CA ILE A 117 -4.81 -10.48 -3.20
C ILE A 117 -5.20 -11.05 -1.84
N TYR A 118 -4.31 -11.82 -1.20
CA TYR A 118 -4.53 -12.35 0.14
C TYR A 118 -4.82 -11.24 1.16
N TYR A 119 -4.00 -10.17 1.18
CA TYR A 119 -4.25 -9.00 2.01
C TYR A 119 -5.64 -8.41 1.77
N LYS A 120 -6.03 -8.20 0.50
CA LYS A 120 -7.34 -7.62 0.18
C LYS A 120 -8.49 -8.52 0.62
N ALA A 121 -8.37 -9.84 0.46
CA ALA A 121 -9.36 -10.79 0.96
C ALA A 121 -9.47 -10.75 2.50
N THR A 122 -8.33 -10.72 3.21
CA THR A 122 -8.30 -10.61 4.66
C THR A 122 -8.95 -9.31 5.15
N MET A 123 -8.65 -8.18 4.50
CA MET A 123 -9.24 -6.88 4.87
C MET A 123 -10.74 -6.82 4.54
N ALA A 124 -11.17 -7.41 3.41
CA ALA A 124 -12.59 -7.46 3.06
C ALA A 124 -13.42 -8.16 4.14
N ASN A 125 -12.92 -9.27 4.69
CA ASN A 125 -13.58 -9.97 5.79
C ASN A 125 -13.66 -9.10 7.05
N GLY A 126 -12.58 -8.40 7.42
CA GLY A 126 -12.57 -7.49 8.58
C GLY A 126 -13.51 -6.29 8.42
N ILE A 127 -13.63 -5.74 7.21
CA ILE A 127 -14.51 -4.61 6.91
C ILE A 127 -15.98 -5.05 6.87
N SER A 128 -16.27 -6.25 6.36
CA SER A 128 -17.64 -6.78 6.24
C SER A 128 -18.33 -7.04 7.58
N SER A 129 -17.57 -7.13 8.67
CA SER A 129 -18.11 -7.32 10.03
C SER A 129 -18.90 -6.13 10.56
N ASN A 130 -18.89 -4.98 9.86
CA ASN A 130 -19.46 -3.70 10.32
C ASN A 130 -18.94 -3.21 11.68
N SER A 131 -17.83 -3.78 12.17
CA SER A 131 -17.17 -3.41 13.42
C SER A 131 -15.85 -2.69 13.16
N ALA A 132 -15.77 -1.41 13.52
CA ALA A 132 -14.50 -0.67 13.43
C ALA A 132 -13.38 -1.31 14.27
N GLU A 133 -13.74 -1.93 15.39
CA GLU A 133 -12.80 -2.64 16.26
C GLU A 133 -12.21 -3.85 15.54
N GLU A 134 -13.06 -4.68 14.95
CA GLU A 134 -12.65 -5.89 14.24
C GLU A 134 -11.81 -5.57 12.99
N ALA A 135 -12.21 -4.55 12.23
CA ALA A 135 -11.44 -4.08 11.08
C ALA A 135 -10.03 -3.60 11.48
N ILE A 136 -9.91 -2.81 12.56
CA ILE A 136 -8.63 -2.31 13.06
C ILE A 136 -7.76 -3.47 13.57
N LEU A 137 -8.32 -4.38 14.35
CA LEU A 137 -7.59 -5.55 14.87
C LEU A 137 -7.14 -6.48 13.73
N THR A 138 -7.95 -6.67 12.71
CA THR A 138 -7.59 -7.46 11.52
C THR A 138 -6.39 -6.84 10.80
N LEU A 139 -6.40 -5.51 10.59
CA LEU A 139 -5.25 -4.80 10.01
C LEU A 139 -3.99 -4.98 10.87
N PHE A 140 -4.09 -4.81 12.19
CA PHE A 140 -2.94 -4.93 13.08
C PHE A 140 -2.41 -6.35 13.16
N LYS A 141 -3.28 -7.37 13.20
CA LYS A 141 -2.90 -8.78 13.13
C LYS A 141 -2.14 -9.09 11.84
N TYR A 142 -2.67 -8.65 10.69
CA TYR A 142 -2.01 -8.82 9.41
C TYR A 142 -0.61 -8.17 9.39
N LEU A 143 -0.52 -6.91 9.83
CA LEU A 143 0.77 -6.21 9.89
C LEU A 143 1.77 -6.93 10.80
N LYS A 144 1.32 -7.42 11.94
CA LYS A 144 2.17 -8.08 12.93
C LYS A 144 2.67 -9.43 12.46
N ASN A 145 1.77 -10.27 11.97
CA ASN A 145 2.05 -11.68 11.69
C ASN A 145 2.59 -11.88 10.28
N ASP A 146 1.93 -11.28 9.27
CA ASP A 146 2.19 -11.56 7.86
C ASP A 146 3.22 -10.61 7.24
N VAL A 147 3.37 -9.40 7.79
CA VAL A 147 4.33 -8.40 7.25
C VAL A 147 5.62 -8.35 8.07
N HIS A 148 5.52 -8.37 9.40
CA HIS A 148 6.68 -8.22 10.30
C HIS A 148 7.08 -9.50 11.02
N GLU A 149 6.29 -10.58 10.92
CA GLU A 149 6.51 -11.87 11.60
C GLU A 149 6.82 -11.71 13.11
N ASN A 150 6.21 -10.68 13.72
CA ASN A 150 6.52 -10.27 15.09
C ASN A 150 5.62 -11.01 16.08
N LYS A 151 6.23 -11.86 16.93
CA LYS A 151 5.53 -12.67 17.94
C LYS A 151 5.48 -12.01 19.31
N VAL A 152 6.18 -10.89 19.53
CA VAL A 152 6.27 -10.22 20.82
C VAL A 152 4.97 -9.45 21.13
N PRO A 153 4.35 -9.61 22.30
CA PRO A 153 3.20 -8.80 22.71
C PRO A 153 3.56 -7.30 22.67
N PHE A 154 2.72 -6.51 22.01
CA PHE A 154 2.95 -5.07 21.74
C PHE A 154 4.28 -4.76 21.04
N GLY A 155 4.88 -5.74 20.35
CA GLY A 155 6.15 -5.57 19.63
C GLY A 155 6.00 -4.86 18.28
N LEU A 156 4.80 -4.83 17.70
CA LEU A 156 4.56 -4.13 16.46
C LEU A 156 4.29 -2.64 16.72
N LYS A 157 5.19 -1.77 16.29
CA LYS A 157 4.94 -0.34 16.17
C LYS A 157 4.18 -0.07 14.87
N VAL A 158 2.95 0.42 14.97
CA VAL A 158 2.13 0.76 13.80
C VAL A 158 2.58 2.10 13.23
N GLU A 159 3.19 2.09 12.05
CA GLU A 159 3.74 3.31 11.40
C GLU A 159 2.65 4.16 10.72
N PHE A 160 1.42 3.66 10.60
CA PHE A 160 0.32 4.41 10.02
C PHE A 160 -0.26 5.44 11.00
N THR A 161 -0.58 6.63 10.48
CA THR A 161 -1.37 7.62 11.23
C THR A 161 -2.82 7.17 11.36
N ARG A 162 -3.56 7.73 12.34
CA ARG A 162 -5.01 7.45 12.49
C ARG A 162 -5.78 7.75 11.20
N LYS A 163 -5.39 8.81 10.48
CA LYS A 163 -5.93 9.15 9.16
C LYS A 163 -5.67 8.06 8.12
N ASN A 164 -4.45 7.51 8.09
CA ASN A 164 -4.13 6.42 7.17
C ASN A 164 -4.89 5.14 7.51
N ILE A 165 -5.02 4.80 8.80
CA ILE A 165 -5.82 3.65 9.26
C ILE A 165 -7.28 3.83 8.86
N ALA A 166 -7.86 5.00 9.10
CA ALA A 166 -9.22 5.34 8.69
C ALA A 166 -9.41 5.13 7.17
N GLY A 167 -8.52 5.70 6.36
CA GLY A 167 -8.59 5.56 4.91
C GLY A 167 -8.40 4.11 4.41
N LEU A 168 -7.49 3.34 5.01
CA LEU A 168 -7.26 1.92 4.65
C LEU A 168 -8.47 1.03 4.94
N LEU A 169 -9.26 1.38 5.96
CA LEU A 169 -10.41 0.61 6.42
C LEU A 169 -11.76 1.20 6.01
N GLY A 170 -11.77 2.36 5.33
CA GLY A 170 -13.01 3.05 4.96
C GLY A 170 -13.79 3.62 6.15
N LEU A 171 -13.12 3.86 7.27
CA LEU A 171 -13.71 4.43 8.49
C LEU A 171 -13.59 5.95 8.53
N SER A 172 -14.42 6.62 9.35
CA SER A 172 -14.16 8.03 9.69
C SER A 172 -12.95 8.15 10.62
N ILE A 173 -12.28 9.31 10.58
CA ILE A 173 -11.12 9.57 11.45
C ILE A 173 -11.54 9.54 12.92
N GLU A 174 -12.71 10.11 13.24
CA GLU A 174 -13.29 10.17 14.57
C GLU A 174 -13.61 8.77 15.12
N ALA A 175 -14.25 7.92 14.29
CA ALA A 175 -14.52 6.52 14.65
C ALA A 175 -13.21 5.76 14.90
N THR A 176 -12.21 5.96 14.06
CA THR A 176 -10.90 5.34 14.20
C THR A 176 -10.22 5.76 15.51
N ILE A 177 -10.20 7.06 15.82
CA ILE A 177 -9.60 7.58 17.07
C ILE A 177 -10.32 7.01 18.29
N ARG A 178 -11.66 7.05 18.29
CA ARG A 178 -12.49 6.53 19.40
C ARG A 178 -12.26 5.03 19.61
N THR A 179 -12.23 4.25 18.54
CA THR A 179 -12.01 2.80 18.63
C THR A 179 -10.60 2.46 19.11
N ILE A 180 -9.55 3.15 18.64
CA ILE A 180 -8.19 2.93 19.11
C ILE A 180 -8.05 3.25 20.61
N LYS A 181 -8.69 4.32 21.12
CA LYS A 181 -8.73 4.63 22.55
C LYS A 181 -9.46 3.54 23.36
N LYS A 182 -10.57 3.00 22.84
CA LYS A 182 -11.27 1.87 23.46
C LYS A 182 -10.35 0.65 23.54
N LEU A 183 -9.66 0.31 22.44
CA LEU A 183 -8.70 -0.81 22.40
C LEU A 183 -7.54 -0.64 23.40
N GLU A 184 -7.12 0.61 23.64
CA GLU A 184 -6.10 0.91 24.65
C GLU A 184 -6.61 0.64 26.07
N LEU A 185 -7.83 1.10 26.41
CA LEU A 185 -8.48 0.83 27.69
C LEU A 185 -8.66 -0.68 27.93
N GLU A 186 -8.99 -1.43 26.90
CA GLU A 186 -9.12 -2.88 26.92
C GLU A 186 -7.77 -3.62 26.89
N LYS A 187 -6.64 -2.88 26.93
CA LYS A 187 -5.26 -3.42 26.90
C LYS A 187 -4.95 -4.28 25.66
N LYS A 188 -5.72 -4.10 24.56
CA LYS A 188 -5.49 -4.75 23.27
C LYS A 188 -4.41 -4.06 22.43
N VAL A 189 -4.15 -2.78 22.69
CA VAL A 189 -3.06 -1.98 22.12
C VAL A 189 -2.43 -1.11 23.21
N LYS A 190 -1.23 -0.58 22.97
CA LYS A 190 -0.60 0.46 23.80
C LYS A 190 -0.39 1.71 22.97
N ILE A 191 -0.52 2.89 23.58
CA ILE A 191 -0.16 4.17 22.97
C ILE A 191 1.01 4.76 23.75
N ILE A 192 2.18 4.87 23.11
CA ILE A 192 3.39 5.45 23.68
C ILE A 192 3.84 6.56 22.74
N ASP A 193 4.04 7.77 23.22
CA ASP A 193 4.44 8.96 22.43
C ASP A 193 3.58 9.14 21.16
N LYS A 194 2.26 9.03 21.32
CA LYS A 194 1.26 9.13 20.24
C LYS A 194 1.37 8.02 19.16
N LYS A 195 2.25 7.02 19.34
CA LYS A 195 2.37 5.85 18.46
C LYS A 195 1.59 4.67 19.03
N ILE A 196 1.05 3.84 18.13
CA ILE A 196 0.29 2.64 18.47
C ILE A 196 1.23 1.45 18.44
N TYR A 197 1.15 0.62 19.47
CA TYR A 197 1.86 -0.65 19.61
C TYR A 197 0.84 -1.78 19.79
N TYR A 198 1.02 -2.86 19.00
CA TYR A 198 0.13 -4.04 18.99
C TYR A 198 0.85 -5.34 19.25
#